data_299bb43abde141112f40ae965142e52e
#
_entry.id   299bb43abde141112f40ae965142e52e
#
_cell.length_a   1.000
_cell.length_b   1.000
_cell.length_c   1.000
_cell.angle_alpha   90.00
_cell.angle_beta   90.00
_cell.angle_gamma   90.00
#
_symmetry.space_group_name_H-M   'P 1'
#
loop_
_entity.id
_entity.type
_entity.pdbx_description
1 polymer ?
#
loop_
_entity_poly.entity_id
_entity_poly.type
_entity_poly.pdbx_seq_one_letter_code
_entity_poly.pdbx_strand_id
1 'polypeptide(L)'
;MSRYPFTPELLDALPEDLAELFRALELVLLEEICSRLKAADELNEVTVQDIRALQSHGIDLKEIKKAIRETSGISKTKLDKLLGDVVARNQQYYTDMIDLAHITQPETLVDAAEVAAIRTQTLDTFHNLTASMGFLVDAGRTMLPPAKAYQWALDNAALQVQSGAINYNQAIKTAVKELADSGLKVVDYESGHQDHIDVAVRRAVMTGVSQICAKYTEQSAEYLDTPYFEVSAHVGARDKPGPSPWSSHKDWQGKVYSVRTGDIYPSIYDVCGLGAVDGLEGANCRHRRFPWVEGVSDRTYTDEQLEHIDDGHGCTFDGKDYTAYEATQMQRRIERTVRKLKREKAAYKAAGLHEDETAVNIRLRRLNAKYKAFSAEAGLPEQPERMRVYFTDDATIKAANSVKTQRAEVAAANAKDDSDTLEFFGADARDNLNSIVKRRTMKLENGFACFPDGDPLNENVKRVKPLKTYFDVAMHGSQTAVGFGKKELNMSPRLLAAVIRHSKGWDGQKVRLLSCSTGARMENDYCFAEELANALGVEVKAPDDVLFISSAGVLKVGTHGEGHILLFAPNQRGRRK
;
A
#
# COMPACT_ATOMS: atom_id res chain seq x y z
N MET A 1 40.73 -8.55 -7.07
CA MET A 1 39.49 -9.06 -6.47
C MET A 1 39.03 -8.10 -5.37
N SER A 2 37.72 -7.89 -5.19
CA SER A 2 37.21 -7.24 -3.98
C SER A 2 37.58 -8.09 -2.78
N ARG A 3 38.08 -7.51 -1.68
CA ARG A 3 38.45 -8.27 -0.46
C ARG A 3 37.24 -8.93 0.23
N TYR A 4 36.01 -8.57 -0.16
CA TYR A 4 34.76 -9.08 0.42
C TYR A 4 33.70 -9.31 -0.65
N PRO A 5 32.81 -10.29 -0.52
CA PRO A 5 31.70 -10.48 -1.45
C PRO A 5 30.73 -9.29 -1.40
N PHE A 6 30.58 -8.66 -0.23
CA PHE A 6 29.72 -7.47 -0.03
C PHE A 6 30.45 -6.46 0.85
N THR A 7 30.58 -5.22 0.35
CA THR A 7 30.99 -4.10 1.18
C THR A 7 29.82 -3.63 2.07
N PRO A 8 30.09 -2.94 3.20
CA PRO A 8 29.03 -2.39 4.04
C PRO A 8 28.04 -1.47 3.27
N GLU A 9 28.54 -0.70 2.30
CA GLU A 9 27.73 0.19 1.46
C GLU A 9 26.80 -0.62 0.53
N LEU A 10 27.32 -1.67 -0.08
CA LEU A 10 26.52 -2.53 -0.94
C LEU A 10 25.42 -3.25 -0.14
N LEU A 11 25.77 -3.78 1.06
CA LEU A 11 24.79 -4.38 1.96
C LEU A 11 23.69 -3.39 2.34
N ASP A 12 24.05 -2.14 2.63
CA ASP A 12 23.09 -1.07 2.96
C ASP A 12 22.17 -0.72 1.79
N ALA A 13 22.59 -0.91 0.55
CA ALA A 13 21.81 -0.63 -0.66
C ALA A 13 20.87 -1.78 -1.07
N LEU A 14 21.21 -3.05 -0.77
CA LEU A 14 20.45 -4.21 -1.23
C LEU A 14 18.94 -4.17 -0.98
N PRO A 15 18.43 -3.75 0.18
CA PRO A 15 16.99 -3.75 0.45
C PRO A 15 16.24 -2.55 -0.13
N GLU A 16 16.93 -1.58 -0.74
CA GLU A 16 16.35 -0.28 -1.07
C GLU A 16 15.23 -0.38 -2.11
N ASP A 17 15.41 -1.19 -3.16
CA ASP A 17 14.40 -1.40 -4.21
C ASP A 17 13.10 -2.00 -3.66
N LEU A 18 13.22 -2.92 -2.71
CA LEU A 18 12.05 -3.52 -2.05
C LEU A 18 11.40 -2.54 -1.07
N ALA A 19 12.18 -1.78 -0.32
CA ALA A 19 11.67 -0.75 0.57
C ALA A 19 10.95 0.37 -0.22
N GLU A 20 11.48 0.78 -1.38
CA GLU A 20 10.85 1.76 -2.28
C GLU A 20 9.51 1.24 -2.82
N LEU A 21 9.42 -0.04 -3.20
CA LEU A 21 8.18 -0.67 -3.65
C LEU A 21 7.07 -0.58 -2.60
N PHE A 22 7.39 -0.83 -1.34
CA PHE A 22 6.39 -0.75 -0.26
C PHE A 22 6.07 0.70 0.14
N ARG A 23 7.00 1.64 -0.01
CA ARG A 23 6.70 3.08 0.10
C ARG A 23 5.75 3.56 -0.99
N ALA A 24 5.88 3.04 -2.20
CA ALA A 24 4.95 3.31 -3.29
C ALA A 24 3.56 2.74 -3.01
N LEU A 25 3.47 1.51 -2.47
CA LEU A 25 2.20 0.94 -2.01
C LEU A 25 1.54 1.81 -0.94
N GLU A 26 2.32 2.25 0.07
CA GLU A 26 1.83 3.16 1.12
C GLU A 26 1.15 4.40 0.53
N LEU A 27 1.78 5.03 -0.48
CA LEU A 27 1.21 6.21 -1.14
C LEU A 27 -0.08 5.89 -1.90
N VAL A 28 -0.11 4.80 -2.66
CA VAL A 28 -1.32 4.38 -3.39
C VAL A 28 -2.49 4.19 -2.43
N LEU A 29 -2.26 3.51 -1.30
CA LEU A 29 -3.31 3.30 -0.30
C LEU A 29 -3.76 4.61 0.36
N LEU A 30 -2.82 5.47 0.69
CA LEU A 30 -3.10 6.76 1.32
C LEU A 30 -3.84 7.72 0.38
N GLU A 31 -3.38 7.85 -0.87
CA GLU A 31 -4.04 8.66 -1.91
C GLU A 31 -5.46 8.16 -2.20
N GLU A 32 -5.66 6.83 -2.22
CA GLU A 32 -6.98 6.21 -2.41
C GLU A 32 -7.94 6.60 -1.29
N ILE A 33 -7.51 6.46 -0.05
CA ILE A 33 -8.33 6.81 1.12
C ILE A 33 -8.64 8.32 1.11
N CYS A 34 -7.63 9.17 0.91
CA CYS A 34 -7.80 10.63 0.95
C CYS A 34 -8.65 11.18 -0.20
N SER A 35 -8.54 10.62 -1.40
CA SER A 35 -9.39 11.04 -2.53
C SER A 35 -10.87 10.72 -2.31
N ARG A 36 -11.18 9.63 -1.63
CA ARG A 36 -12.55 9.26 -1.26
C ARG A 36 -13.11 10.15 -0.15
N LEU A 37 -12.27 10.55 0.79
CA LEU A 37 -12.67 11.54 1.81
C LEU A 37 -13.02 12.88 1.17
N LYS A 38 -12.30 13.30 0.12
CA LYS A 38 -12.65 14.49 -0.68
C LYS A 38 -13.98 14.34 -1.40
N ALA A 39 -14.21 13.20 -2.06
CA ALA A 39 -15.47 12.97 -2.78
C ALA A 39 -16.70 13.04 -1.84
N ALA A 40 -16.53 12.72 -0.56
CA ALA A 40 -17.56 12.91 0.45
C ALA A 40 -17.82 14.39 0.79
N ASP A 41 -16.85 15.29 0.61
CA ASP A 41 -16.96 16.75 0.84
C ASP A 41 -17.74 17.48 -0.28
N GLU A 42 -17.67 16.97 -1.52
CA GLU A 42 -18.38 17.57 -2.67
C GLU A 42 -19.91 17.40 -2.60
N LEU A 43 -20.42 16.62 -1.65
CA LEU A 43 -21.83 16.51 -1.31
C LEU A 43 -22.25 17.67 -0.40
N ASN A 44 -22.33 18.89 -0.93
CA ASN A 44 -22.73 20.09 -0.22
C ASN A 44 -24.04 19.87 0.56
N GLU A 45 -24.05 20.20 1.87
CA GLU A 45 -25.10 19.92 2.86
C GLU A 45 -25.20 18.45 3.30
N VAL A 46 -24.05 17.80 3.49
CA VAL A 46 -23.99 16.44 4.02
C VAL A 46 -24.55 16.42 5.45
N THR A 47 -25.76 15.88 5.58
CA THR A 47 -26.30 15.58 6.90
C THR A 47 -25.56 14.37 7.48
N VAL A 48 -25.58 14.24 8.81
CA VAL A 48 -25.10 13.05 9.50
C VAL A 48 -25.63 11.73 8.91
N GLN A 49 -26.83 11.76 8.33
CA GLN A 49 -27.42 10.61 7.63
C GLN A 49 -26.68 10.27 6.33
N ASP A 50 -26.14 11.25 5.62
CA ASP A 50 -25.39 11.06 4.38
C ASP A 50 -23.99 10.49 4.67
N ILE A 51 -23.37 10.90 5.79
CA ILE A 51 -22.11 10.28 6.27
C ILE A 51 -22.37 8.82 6.68
N ARG A 52 -23.46 8.51 7.39
CA ARG A 52 -23.86 7.13 7.69
C ARG A 52 -24.19 6.31 6.44
N ALA A 53 -24.73 6.95 5.42
CA ALA A 53 -24.95 6.32 4.13
C ALA A 53 -23.61 5.98 3.45
N LEU A 54 -22.61 6.84 3.46
CA LEU A 54 -21.23 6.54 3.04
C LEU A 54 -20.58 5.42 3.90
N GLN A 55 -20.92 5.31 5.17
CA GLN A 55 -20.45 4.28 6.09
C GLN A 55 -21.02 2.89 5.81
N SER A 56 -22.29 2.79 5.38
CA SER A 56 -22.94 1.52 5.04
C SER A 56 -22.45 0.94 3.71
N HIS A 57 -21.72 1.76 2.92
CA HIS A 57 -21.22 1.39 1.61
C HIS A 57 -19.91 0.64 1.78
N GLY A 58 -19.99 -0.63 1.76
CA GLY A 58 -18.80 -1.46 1.61
C GLY A 58 -17.95 -0.87 0.48
N ILE A 59 -16.88 -0.16 0.87
CA ILE A 59 -15.86 0.32 -0.04
C ILE A 59 -15.59 -0.82 -1.00
N ASP A 60 -15.68 -0.58 -2.29
CA ASP A 60 -15.12 -1.52 -3.25
C ASP A 60 -13.60 -1.52 -3.06
N LEU A 61 -13.16 -2.35 -2.12
CA LEU A 61 -11.77 -2.56 -1.74
C LEU A 61 -10.97 -3.22 -2.86
N LYS A 62 -11.54 -3.39 -4.05
CA LYS A 62 -10.89 -4.09 -5.16
C LYS A 62 -9.57 -3.42 -5.51
N GLU A 63 -9.52 -2.08 -5.56
CA GLU A 63 -8.29 -1.36 -5.91
C GLU A 63 -7.23 -1.47 -4.80
N ILE A 64 -7.62 -1.32 -3.54
CA ILE A 64 -6.72 -1.54 -2.39
C ILE A 64 -6.21 -3.00 -2.37
N LYS A 65 -7.11 -3.97 -2.49
CA LYS A 65 -6.75 -5.40 -2.55
C LYS A 65 -5.90 -5.75 -3.76
N LYS A 66 -6.14 -5.08 -4.90
CA LYS A 66 -5.36 -5.23 -6.12
C LYS A 66 -3.96 -4.69 -5.93
N ALA A 67 -3.80 -3.46 -5.45
CA ALA A 67 -2.50 -2.85 -5.18
C ALA A 67 -1.65 -3.69 -4.21
N ILE A 68 -2.24 -4.18 -3.12
CA ILE A 68 -1.58 -5.06 -2.16
C ILE A 68 -1.13 -6.37 -2.83
N ARG A 69 -1.99 -7.00 -3.64
CA ARG A 69 -1.69 -8.28 -4.31
C ARG A 69 -0.61 -8.14 -5.37
N GLU A 70 -0.67 -7.08 -6.18
CA GLU A 70 0.34 -6.79 -7.20
C GLU A 70 1.70 -6.50 -6.57
N THR A 71 1.73 -5.66 -5.53
CA THR A 71 2.96 -5.37 -4.77
C THR A 71 3.53 -6.64 -4.13
N SER A 72 2.69 -7.48 -3.53
CA SER A 72 3.12 -8.75 -2.95
C SER A 72 3.72 -9.69 -4.00
N GLY A 73 3.13 -9.79 -5.18
CA GLY A 73 3.65 -10.60 -6.30
C GLY A 73 5.00 -10.09 -6.82
N ILE A 74 5.12 -8.78 -7.04
CA ILE A 74 6.36 -8.14 -7.49
C ILE A 74 7.44 -8.26 -6.42
N SER A 75 7.12 -8.04 -5.15
CA SER A 75 8.09 -8.12 -4.05
C SER A 75 8.64 -9.53 -3.88
N LYS A 76 7.81 -10.57 -4.02
CA LYS A 76 8.23 -11.97 -4.00
C LYS A 76 9.26 -12.25 -5.09
N THR A 77 8.97 -11.84 -6.33
CA THR A 77 9.87 -12.06 -7.47
C THR A 77 11.21 -11.32 -7.31
N LYS A 78 11.15 -10.05 -6.86
CA LYS A 78 12.35 -9.24 -6.62
C LYS A 78 13.18 -9.80 -5.47
N LEU A 79 12.56 -10.22 -4.37
CA LEU A 79 13.24 -10.82 -3.22
C LEU A 79 13.92 -12.13 -3.62
N ASP A 80 13.22 -12.98 -4.34
CA ASP A 80 13.75 -14.28 -4.78
C ASP A 80 14.98 -14.11 -5.69
N LYS A 81 14.92 -13.15 -6.62
CA LYS A 81 16.06 -12.76 -7.45
C LYS A 81 17.22 -12.23 -6.60
N LEU A 82 16.95 -11.28 -5.70
CA LEU A 82 17.98 -10.70 -4.82
C LEU A 82 18.70 -11.78 -4.00
N LEU A 83 17.96 -12.68 -3.36
CA LEU A 83 18.56 -13.77 -2.58
C LEU A 83 19.33 -14.75 -3.48
N GLY A 84 18.88 -15.01 -4.71
CA GLY A 84 19.61 -15.77 -5.70
C GLY A 84 20.94 -15.11 -6.10
N ASP A 85 20.94 -13.80 -6.34
CA ASP A 85 22.15 -13.02 -6.65
C ASP A 85 23.14 -13.02 -5.46
N VAL A 86 22.63 -12.96 -4.22
CA VAL A 86 23.43 -13.06 -2.99
C VAL A 86 24.11 -14.43 -2.89
N VAL A 87 23.37 -15.50 -3.15
CA VAL A 87 23.89 -16.87 -3.17
C VAL A 87 25.00 -17.00 -4.21
N ALA A 88 24.74 -16.62 -5.46
CA ALA A 88 25.70 -16.73 -6.54
C ALA A 88 27.00 -15.95 -6.25
N ARG A 89 26.89 -14.76 -5.70
CA ARG A 89 28.03 -13.90 -5.36
C ARG A 89 28.87 -14.47 -4.22
N ASN A 90 28.24 -15.01 -3.17
CA ASN A 90 28.97 -15.69 -2.10
C ASN A 90 29.64 -16.97 -2.62
N GLN A 91 28.93 -17.80 -3.38
CA GLN A 91 29.50 -19.02 -3.97
C GLN A 91 30.75 -18.69 -4.78
N GLN A 92 30.69 -17.73 -5.69
CA GLN A 92 31.84 -17.34 -6.52
C GLN A 92 33.01 -16.85 -5.67
N TYR A 93 32.75 -15.94 -4.73
CA TYR A 93 33.80 -15.35 -3.89
C TYR A 93 34.54 -16.41 -3.07
N TYR A 94 33.83 -17.30 -2.38
CA TYR A 94 34.44 -18.28 -1.51
C TYR A 94 35.06 -19.45 -2.30
N THR A 95 34.51 -19.79 -3.46
CA THR A 95 35.13 -20.70 -4.40
C THR A 95 36.49 -20.17 -4.85
N ASP A 96 36.57 -18.95 -5.31
CA ASP A 96 37.82 -18.30 -5.73
C ASP A 96 38.85 -18.25 -4.57
N MET A 97 38.40 -18.03 -3.34
CA MET A 97 39.25 -17.98 -2.15
C MET A 97 39.82 -19.38 -1.81
N ILE A 98 39.02 -20.43 -1.90
CA ILE A 98 39.44 -21.83 -1.67
C ILE A 98 40.45 -22.28 -2.76
N ASP A 99 40.23 -21.87 -4.02
CA ASP A 99 41.15 -22.09 -5.12
C ASP A 99 42.52 -21.44 -4.88
N LEU A 100 42.52 -20.20 -4.43
CA LEU A 100 43.76 -19.48 -4.09
C LEU A 100 44.52 -20.16 -2.93
N ALA A 101 43.80 -20.80 -2.04
CA ALA A 101 44.41 -21.60 -0.95
C ALA A 101 44.91 -22.98 -1.40
N HIS A 102 44.73 -23.34 -2.69
CA HIS A 102 45.11 -24.65 -3.26
C HIS A 102 44.41 -25.84 -2.57
N ILE A 103 43.21 -25.65 -2.05
CA ILE A 103 42.42 -26.69 -1.41
C ILE A 103 41.44 -27.27 -2.45
N THR A 104 41.21 -28.59 -2.39
CA THR A 104 40.24 -29.24 -3.29
C THR A 104 38.83 -28.68 -3.05
N GLN A 105 38.24 -28.13 -4.09
CA GLN A 105 36.89 -27.55 -4.00
C GLN A 105 35.82 -28.61 -3.77
N PRO A 106 34.83 -28.34 -2.90
CA PRO A 106 33.61 -29.12 -2.87
C PRO A 106 32.73 -28.77 -4.08
N GLU A 107 31.89 -29.71 -4.52
CA GLU A 107 30.91 -29.45 -5.62
C GLU A 107 29.93 -28.32 -5.28
N THR A 108 29.54 -28.24 -4.00
CA THR A 108 28.74 -27.13 -3.46
C THR A 108 29.29 -26.73 -2.09
N LEU A 109 29.46 -25.43 -1.86
CA LEU A 109 30.01 -24.93 -0.59
C LEU A 109 29.02 -25.00 0.56
N VAL A 110 27.74 -24.67 0.27
CA VAL A 110 26.63 -24.68 1.22
C VAL A 110 25.51 -25.57 0.70
N ASP A 111 24.87 -26.33 1.57
CA ASP A 111 23.74 -27.18 1.20
C ASP A 111 22.59 -26.33 0.62
N ALA A 112 22.15 -26.74 -0.57
CA ALA A 112 21.01 -26.09 -1.25
C ALA A 112 19.72 -26.09 -0.41
N ALA A 113 19.52 -27.10 0.46
CA ALA A 113 18.37 -27.18 1.34
C ALA A 113 18.43 -26.11 2.46
N GLU A 114 19.60 -25.79 3.00
CA GLU A 114 19.78 -24.71 3.99
C GLU A 114 19.49 -23.35 3.38
N VAL A 115 20.02 -23.09 2.19
CA VAL A 115 19.72 -21.86 1.43
C VAL A 115 18.23 -21.73 1.12
N ALA A 116 17.59 -22.83 0.69
CA ALA A 116 16.15 -22.86 0.40
C ALA A 116 15.31 -22.59 1.66
N ALA A 117 15.72 -23.10 2.83
CA ALA A 117 15.05 -22.83 4.10
C ALA A 117 15.11 -21.34 4.47
N ILE A 118 16.27 -20.69 4.35
CA ILE A 118 16.43 -19.24 4.60
C ILE A 118 15.57 -18.42 3.62
N ARG A 119 15.56 -18.80 2.34
CA ARG A 119 14.72 -18.15 1.32
C ARG A 119 13.25 -18.26 1.68
N THR A 120 12.78 -19.44 2.04
CA THR A 120 11.39 -19.69 2.44
C THR A 120 11.01 -18.85 3.66
N GLN A 121 11.82 -18.88 4.71
CA GLN A 121 11.61 -18.08 5.93
C GLN A 121 11.51 -16.57 5.62
N THR A 122 12.37 -16.07 4.74
CA THR A 122 12.36 -14.66 4.34
C THR A 122 11.10 -14.32 3.55
N LEU A 123 10.64 -15.19 2.65
CA LEU A 123 9.40 -15.03 1.89
C LEU A 123 8.16 -15.07 2.80
N ASP A 124 8.13 -15.96 3.79
CA ASP A 124 7.06 -16.06 4.78
C ASP A 124 7.00 -14.79 5.64
N THR A 125 8.14 -14.21 6.00
CA THR A 125 8.21 -12.92 6.67
C THR A 125 7.55 -11.83 5.83
N PHE A 126 7.82 -11.76 4.52
CA PHE A 126 7.15 -10.82 3.62
C PHE A 126 5.65 -11.04 3.51
N HIS A 127 5.19 -12.29 3.50
CA HIS A 127 3.77 -12.61 3.55
C HIS A 127 3.12 -12.07 4.83
N ASN A 128 3.74 -12.27 5.99
CA ASN A 128 3.26 -11.77 7.27
C ASN A 128 3.24 -10.23 7.32
N LEU A 129 4.26 -9.55 6.77
CA LEU A 129 4.27 -8.09 6.67
C LEU A 129 3.06 -7.59 5.87
N THR A 130 2.76 -8.21 4.72
CA THR A 130 1.60 -7.80 3.90
C THR A 130 0.26 -8.13 4.55
N ALA A 131 0.16 -9.17 5.35
CA ALA A 131 -1.05 -9.54 6.08
C ALA A 131 -1.35 -8.64 7.28
N SER A 132 -0.32 -8.05 7.92
CA SER A 132 -0.45 -7.24 9.13
C SER A 132 -0.49 -5.73 8.88
N MET A 133 -0.52 -5.29 7.61
CA MET A 133 -0.51 -3.86 7.25
C MET A 133 -1.71 -3.08 7.79
N GLY A 134 -1.46 -1.88 8.31
CA GLY A 134 -2.50 -0.96 8.75
C GLY A 134 -2.01 0.45 9.02
N PHE A 135 -2.96 1.32 9.35
CA PHE A 135 -2.69 2.68 9.82
C PHE A 135 -3.00 2.79 11.31
N LEU A 136 -2.17 3.54 12.03
CA LEU A 136 -2.45 3.90 13.42
C LEU A 136 -3.41 5.08 13.46
N VAL A 137 -4.46 4.92 14.23
CA VAL A 137 -5.51 5.91 14.48
C VAL A 137 -5.70 6.13 15.99
N ASP A 138 -6.59 7.03 16.38
CA ASP A 138 -6.84 7.39 17.79
C ASP A 138 -5.55 7.82 18.51
N ALA A 139 -4.84 8.79 17.91
CA ALA A 139 -3.54 9.27 18.41
C ALA A 139 -2.50 8.14 18.56
N GLY A 140 -2.51 7.18 17.63
CA GLY A 140 -1.55 6.08 17.59
C GLY A 140 -1.85 4.89 18.50
N ARG A 141 -3.07 4.81 19.05
CA ARG A 141 -3.46 3.73 19.98
C ARG A 141 -4.03 2.49 19.29
N THR A 142 -4.68 2.68 18.14
CA THR A 142 -5.40 1.61 17.45
C THR A 142 -4.83 1.41 16.05
N MET A 143 -4.46 0.18 15.70
CA MET A 143 -4.03 -0.16 14.35
C MET A 143 -5.20 -0.76 13.56
N LEU A 144 -5.52 -0.16 12.44
CA LEU A 144 -6.61 -0.58 11.56
C LEU A 144 -6.09 -0.94 10.17
N PRO A 145 -6.54 -2.07 9.58
CA PRO A 145 -6.29 -2.36 8.17
C PRO A 145 -6.75 -1.19 7.27
N PRO A 146 -6.14 -0.98 6.09
CA PRO A 146 -6.40 0.20 5.26
C PRO A 146 -7.87 0.50 5.01
N ALA A 147 -8.66 -0.54 4.80
CA ALA A 147 -10.12 -0.42 4.62
C ALA A 147 -10.86 0.10 5.85
N LYS A 148 -10.49 -0.40 7.03
CA LYS A 148 -11.10 0.05 8.28
C LYS A 148 -10.60 1.43 8.71
N ALA A 149 -9.38 1.80 8.34
CA ALA A 149 -8.84 3.14 8.57
C ALA A 149 -9.65 4.21 7.81
N TYR A 150 -10.09 3.93 6.59
CA TYR A 150 -11.00 4.81 5.87
C TYR A 150 -12.35 4.94 6.58
N GLN A 151 -12.97 3.81 6.98
CA GLN A 151 -14.23 3.82 7.72
C GLN A 151 -14.11 4.64 9.00
N TRP A 152 -13.06 4.43 9.77
CA TRP A 152 -12.76 5.18 10.98
C TRP A 152 -12.64 6.69 10.71
N ALA A 153 -11.97 7.08 9.61
CA ALA A 153 -11.82 8.49 9.25
C ALA A 153 -13.17 9.19 9.01
N LEU A 154 -14.10 8.49 8.34
CA LEU A 154 -15.47 8.97 8.13
C LEU A 154 -16.26 9.02 9.45
N ASP A 155 -16.20 7.97 10.26
CA ASP A 155 -16.91 7.88 11.55
C ASP A 155 -16.45 8.99 12.51
N ASN A 156 -15.14 9.21 12.58
CA ASN A 156 -14.55 10.24 13.43
C ASN A 156 -14.91 11.65 12.95
N ALA A 157 -14.86 11.89 11.63
CA ALA A 157 -15.31 13.16 11.06
C ALA A 157 -16.80 13.41 11.34
N ALA A 158 -17.65 12.41 11.15
CA ALA A 158 -19.07 12.50 11.46
C ALA A 158 -19.35 12.85 12.93
N LEU A 159 -18.67 12.16 13.85
CA LEU A 159 -18.82 12.39 15.30
C LEU A 159 -18.40 13.80 15.71
N GLN A 160 -17.28 14.29 15.17
CA GLN A 160 -16.77 15.64 15.46
C GLN A 160 -17.70 16.75 14.93
N VAL A 161 -18.29 16.55 13.74
CA VAL A 161 -19.27 17.47 13.18
C VAL A 161 -20.59 17.43 13.98
N GLN A 162 -21.06 16.23 14.37
CA GLN A 162 -22.29 16.08 15.17
C GLN A 162 -22.20 16.73 16.54
N SER A 163 -21.03 16.66 17.16
CA SER A 163 -20.79 17.31 18.46
C SER A 163 -20.71 18.83 18.37
N GLY A 164 -20.72 19.41 17.17
CA GLY A 164 -20.54 20.85 16.93
C GLY A 164 -19.13 21.36 17.25
N ALA A 165 -18.15 20.44 17.49
CA ALA A 165 -16.80 20.80 17.88
C ALA A 165 -16.03 21.48 16.74
N ILE A 166 -16.19 20.98 15.51
CA ILE A 166 -15.52 21.50 14.30
C ILE A 166 -16.41 21.32 13.06
N ASN A 167 -16.12 22.09 12.00
CA ASN A 167 -16.77 21.89 10.73
C ASN A 167 -16.22 20.66 9.99
N TYR A 168 -16.94 20.21 8.95
CA TYR A 168 -16.60 19.00 8.19
C TYR A 168 -15.19 19.07 7.57
N ASN A 169 -14.83 20.19 6.92
CA ASN A 169 -13.51 20.35 6.30
C ASN A 169 -12.37 20.21 7.31
N GLN A 170 -12.53 20.75 8.52
CA GLN A 170 -11.56 20.63 9.59
C GLN A 170 -11.48 19.18 10.11
N ALA A 171 -12.62 18.48 10.18
CA ALA A 171 -12.65 17.07 10.58
C ALA A 171 -11.93 16.17 9.57
N ILE A 172 -12.18 16.35 8.28
CA ILE A 172 -11.47 15.63 7.20
C ILE A 172 -9.98 15.94 7.20
N LYS A 173 -9.60 17.21 7.33
CA LYS A 173 -8.19 17.61 7.44
C LYS A 173 -7.49 16.90 8.58
N THR A 174 -8.13 16.81 9.74
CA THR A 174 -7.60 16.12 10.92
C THR A 174 -7.41 14.63 10.64
N ALA A 175 -8.40 13.95 10.07
CA ALA A 175 -8.32 12.54 9.71
C ALA A 175 -7.24 12.26 8.65
N VAL A 176 -7.15 13.07 7.60
CA VAL A 176 -6.11 12.98 6.55
C VAL A 176 -4.72 13.14 7.17
N LYS A 177 -4.57 14.13 8.05
CA LYS A 177 -3.31 14.36 8.75
C LYS A 177 -2.90 13.16 9.61
N GLU A 178 -3.82 12.59 10.38
CA GLU A 178 -3.54 11.46 11.26
C GLU A 178 -3.10 10.22 10.45
N LEU A 179 -3.78 9.90 9.35
CA LEU A 179 -3.39 8.81 8.47
C LEU A 179 -2.01 9.05 7.82
N ALA A 180 -1.73 10.28 7.37
CA ALA A 180 -0.45 10.64 6.78
C ALA A 180 0.70 10.62 7.80
N ASP A 181 0.45 11.06 9.03
CA ASP A 181 1.40 11.01 10.14
C ASP A 181 1.71 9.57 10.56
N SER A 182 0.70 8.72 10.63
CA SER A 182 0.87 7.30 10.89
C SER A 182 1.77 6.65 9.85
N GLY A 183 1.47 6.84 8.57
CA GLY A 183 1.99 6.02 7.49
C GLY A 183 1.56 4.56 7.62
N LEU A 184 1.94 3.74 6.65
CA LEU A 184 1.61 2.32 6.65
C LEU A 184 2.52 1.56 7.63
N LYS A 185 1.91 0.95 8.63
CA LYS A 185 2.57 0.17 9.68
C LYS A 185 2.37 -1.32 9.49
N VAL A 186 3.22 -2.09 10.11
CA VAL A 186 3.11 -3.54 10.27
C VAL A 186 3.36 -3.92 11.73
N VAL A 187 2.80 -5.04 12.16
CA VAL A 187 2.99 -5.56 13.52
C VAL A 187 3.96 -6.73 13.48
N ASP A 188 4.97 -6.68 14.32
CA ASP A 188 5.75 -7.85 14.67
C ASP A 188 4.93 -8.71 15.65
N TYR A 189 4.57 -9.93 15.21
CA TYR A 189 3.69 -10.81 15.99
C TYR A 189 4.31 -11.32 17.29
N GLU A 190 5.63 -11.41 17.36
CA GLU A 190 6.31 -11.90 18.56
C GLU A 190 6.40 -10.83 19.64
N SER A 191 6.80 -9.63 19.24
CA SER A 191 7.03 -8.52 20.17
C SER A 191 5.86 -7.54 20.30
N GLY A 192 4.90 -7.59 19.36
CA GLY A 192 3.84 -6.57 19.22
C GLY A 192 4.36 -5.20 18.78
N HIS A 193 5.64 -5.10 18.42
CA HIS A 193 6.25 -3.86 17.97
C HIS A 193 5.69 -3.43 16.62
N GLN A 194 5.49 -2.13 16.44
CA GLN A 194 4.91 -1.56 15.24
C GLN A 194 5.94 -0.72 14.48
N ASP A 195 6.35 -1.22 13.33
CA ASP A 195 7.28 -0.52 12.45
C ASP A 195 6.59 0.08 11.22
N HIS A 196 7.20 1.08 10.62
CA HIS A 196 6.86 1.45 9.25
C HIS A 196 7.20 0.28 8.31
N ILE A 197 6.35 0.07 7.31
CA ILE A 197 6.48 -1.07 6.41
C ILE A 197 7.83 -1.10 5.69
N ASP A 198 8.36 0.05 5.26
CA ASP A 198 9.67 0.14 4.60
C ASP A 198 10.83 -0.25 5.54
N VAL A 199 10.70 0.02 6.83
CA VAL A 199 11.69 -0.38 7.86
C VAL A 199 11.63 -1.88 8.10
N ALA A 200 10.43 -2.44 8.22
CA ALA A 200 10.23 -3.87 8.43
C ALA A 200 10.70 -4.69 7.21
N VAL A 201 10.39 -4.25 5.99
CA VAL A 201 10.87 -4.84 4.74
C VAL A 201 12.39 -4.83 4.68
N ARG A 202 13.00 -3.68 4.96
CA ARG A 202 14.47 -3.57 5.01
C ARG A 202 15.09 -4.55 6.00
N ARG A 203 14.51 -4.67 7.19
CA ARG A 203 14.97 -5.63 8.22
C ARG A 203 14.86 -7.07 7.72
N ALA A 204 13.73 -7.46 7.15
CA ALA A 204 13.51 -8.81 6.65
C ALA A 204 14.52 -9.20 5.55
N VAL A 205 14.77 -8.30 4.58
CA VAL A 205 15.79 -8.51 3.54
C VAL A 205 17.17 -8.66 4.16
N MET A 206 17.57 -7.74 5.04
CA MET A 206 18.88 -7.75 5.66
C MET A 206 19.11 -9.00 6.51
N THR A 207 18.08 -9.49 7.22
CA THR A 207 18.16 -10.74 7.99
C THR A 207 18.40 -11.93 7.06
N GLY A 208 17.63 -12.08 5.98
CA GLY A 208 17.84 -13.17 5.03
C GLY A 208 19.21 -13.13 4.36
N VAL A 209 19.67 -11.95 3.93
CA VAL A 209 21.00 -11.75 3.35
C VAL A 209 22.10 -12.11 4.39
N SER A 210 21.95 -11.65 5.64
CA SER A 210 22.90 -11.96 6.72
C SER A 210 23.03 -13.45 6.97
N GLN A 211 21.91 -14.16 7.04
CA GLN A 211 21.88 -15.60 7.28
C GLN A 211 22.57 -16.37 6.14
N ILE A 212 22.32 -16.01 4.88
CA ILE A 212 22.99 -16.61 3.72
C ILE A 212 24.50 -16.35 3.79
N CYS A 213 24.92 -15.09 3.98
CA CYS A 213 26.34 -14.75 4.08
C CYS A 213 27.03 -15.50 5.23
N ALA A 214 26.39 -15.58 6.40
CA ALA A 214 26.93 -16.30 7.56
C ALA A 214 27.16 -17.78 7.26
N LYS A 215 26.25 -18.47 6.57
CA LYS A 215 26.40 -19.86 6.17
C LYS A 215 27.62 -20.08 5.27
N TYR A 216 27.78 -19.23 4.25
CA TYR A 216 28.94 -19.29 3.37
C TYR A 216 30.26 -19.04 4.12
N THR A 217 30.26 -18.06 5.03
CA THR A 217 31.41 -17.74 5.86
C THR A 217 31.80 -18.91 6.78
N GLU A 218 30.83 -19.54 7.44
CA GLU A 218 31.04 -20.67 8.35
C GLU A 218 31.58 -21.88 7.60
N GLN A 219 30.93 -22.28 6.52
CA GLN A 219 31.38 -23.41 5.72
C GLN A 219 32.79 -23.20 5.12
N SER A 220 33.08 -21.97 4.69
CA SER A 220 34.41 -21.62 4.17
C SER A 220 35.48 -21.70 5.24
N ALA A 221 35.19 -21.31 6.49
CA ALA A 221 36.12 -21.43 7.60
C ALA A 221 36.38 -22.90 7.95
N GLU A 222 35.36 -23.78 7.88
CA GLU A 222 35.51 -25.23 8.04
C GLU A 222 36.41 -25.81 6.96
N TYR A 223 36.25 -25.46 5.68
CA TYR A 223 37.13 -25.93 4.59
C TYR A 223 38.57 -25.42 4.73
N LEU A 224 38.74 -24.21 5.27
CA LEU A 224 40.07 -23.65 5.53
C LEU A 224 40.69 -24.10 6.84
N ASP A 225 40.00 -24.95 7.61
CA ASP A 225 40.39 -25.43 8.95
C ASP A 225 40.84 -24.29 9.89
N THR A 226 40.06 -23.20 9.91
CA THR A 226 40.39 -22.04 10.74
C THR A 226 39.24 -21.67 11.70
N PRO A 227 39.54 -21.41 12.99
CA PRO A 227 38.58 -20.88 13.94
C PRO A 227 38.55 -19.34 13.97
N TYR A 228 39.33 -18.69 13.11
CA TYR A 228 39.54 -17.24 13.16
C TYR A 228 38.78 -16.50 12.08
N PHE A 229 38.31 -15.29 12.45
CA PHE A 229 37.58 -14.43 11.55
C PHE A 229 38.05 -12.97 11.69
N GLU A 230 38.36 -12.32 10.56
CA GLU A 230 38.49 -10.88 10.52
C GLU A 230 37.11 -10.25 10.37
N VAL A 231 36.78 -9.22 11.19
CA VAL A 231 35.55 -8.46 11.10
C VAL A 231 35.77 -7.25 10.20
N SER A 232 34.82 -6.95 9.31
CA SER A 232 34.89 -5.75 8.46
C SER A 232 34.83 -4.47 9.27
N ALA A 233 35.32 -3.37 8.71
CA ALA A 233 35.21 -2.04 9.29
C ALA A 233 34.56 -1.06 8.32
N HIS A 234 33.93 -0.01 8.84
CA HIS A 234 33.36 1.07 8.05
C HIS A 234 33.28 2.36 8.85
N VAL A 235 33.32 3.48 8.15
CA VAL A 235 33.12 4.82 8.71
C VAL A 235 31.73 4.92 9.38
N GLY A 236 31.68 5.60 10.53
CA GLY A 236 30.44 5.83 11.27
C GLY A 236 29.85 4.55 11.85
N ALA A 237 30.67 3.60 12.26
CA ALA A 237 30.24 2.47 13.08
C ALA A 237 29.65 2.99 14.40
N ARG A 238 28.71 2.24 15.00
CA ARG A 238 28.12 2.63 16.29
C ARG A 238 29.23 2.83 17.33
N ASP A 239 29.30 4.05 17.87
CA ASP A 239 30.35 4.50 18.79
C ASP A 239 29.85 4.76 20.22
N LYS A 240 28.59 4.44 20.51
CA LYS A 240 27.97 4.69 21.82
C LYS A 240 27.97 3.44 22.69
N PRO A 241 28.41 3.56 23.94
CA PRO A 241 28.21 2.49 24.90
C PRO A 241 26.71 2.22 25.07
N GLY A 242 26.35 0.97 25.17
CA GLY A 242 24.98 0.49 25.39
C GLY A 242 24.95 -0.48 26.58
N PRO A 243 23.83 -1.20 26.75
CA PRO A 243 23.68 -2.14 27.84
C PRO A 243 24.62 -3.35 27.74
N SER A 244 25.08 -3.68 26.55
CA SER A 244 25.95 -4.84 26.29
C SER A 244 27.41 -4.41 26.07
N PRO A 245 28.40 -5.25 26.46
CA PRO A 245 29.83 -4.95 26.27
C PRO A 245 30.21 -4.68 24.79
N TRP A 246 29.48 -5.31 23.88
CA TRP A 246 29.69 -5.22 22.42
C TRP A 246 28.89 -4.10 21.74
N SER A 247 28.14 -3.28 22.49
CA SER A 247 27.27 -2.24 21.92
C SER A 247 28.00 -1.18 21.09
N SER A 248 29.26 -0.87 21.43
CA SER A 248 30.13 -0.02 20.62
C SER A 248 30.80 -0.84 19.54
N HIS A 249 30.28 -0.77 18.32
CA HIS A 249 30.83 -1.51 17.19
C HIS A 249 32.17 -0.93 16.71
N LYS A 250 32.41 0.35 16.99
CA LYS A 250 33.67 1.03 16.66
C LYS A 250 34.88 0.37 17.35
N ASP A 251 34.69 -0.15 18.57
CA ASP A 251 35.79 -0.64 19.39
C ASP A 251 36.34 -1.99 18.90
N TRP A 252 35.49 -2.80 18.26
CA TRP A 252 35.85 -4.14 17.84
C TRP A 252 35.90 -4.35 16.31
N GLN A 253 35.49 -3.39 15.49
CA GLN A 253 35.57 -3.53 14.03
C GLN A 253 37.00 -3.66 13.51
N GLY A 254 37.18 -4.32 12.36
CA GLY A 254 38.44 -4.41 11.63
C GLY A 254 39.51 -5.28 12.29
N LYS A 255 39.17 -6.03 13.32
CA LYS A 255 40.10 -6.91 14.08
C LYS A 255 39.79 -8.38 13.87
N VAL A 256 40.75 -9.24 14.26
CA VAL A 256 40.65 -10.71 14.17
C VAL A 256 40.17 -11.29 15.50
N TYR A 257 39.26 -12.23 15.44
CA TYR A 257 38.64 -12.91 16.58
C TYR A 257 38.56 -14.42 16.40
N SER A 258 38.48 -15.17 17.50
CA SER A 258 38.30 -16.62 17.50
C SER A 258 36.89 -17.03 17.90
N VAL A 259 36.37 -18.10 17.31
CA VAL A 259 35.16 -18.79 17.81
C VAL A 259 35.46 -19.71 19.00
N ARG A 260 36.73 -19.89 19.36
CA ARG A 260 37.18 -20.68 20.52
C ARG A 260 37.50 -19.72 21.67
N THR A 261 37.09 -20.09 22.88
CA THR A 261 37.44 -19.36 24.09
C THR A 261 38.85 -19.68 24.55
N GLY A 262 39.62 -18.67 24.98
CA GLY A 262 40.97 -18.86 25.50
C GLY A 262 42.04 -19.10 24.43
N ASP A 263 41.78 -18.73 23.20
CA ASP A 263 42.66 -18.83 22.05
C ASP A 263 43.61 -17.62 21.95
N ILE A 264 44.50 -17.58 20.93
CA ILE A 264 45.42 -16.46 20.67
C ILE A 264 44.67 -15.15 20.31
N TYR A 265 43.49 -15.26 19.71
CA TYR A 265 42.62 -14.14 19.45
C TYR A 265 41.43 -14.08 20.43
N PRO A 266 40.93 -12.90 20.78
CA PRO A 266 39.79 -12.75 21.66
C PRO A 266 38.53 -13.47 21.11
N SER A 267 37.66 -13.91 22.01
CA SER A 267 36.41 -14.57 21.64
C SER A 267 35.48 -13.59 20.91
N ILE A 268 35.00 -13.99 19.72
CA ILE A 268 34.06 -13.22 18.91
C ILE A 268 32.69 -13.07 19.60
N TYR A 269 32.33 -14.03 20.44
CA TYR A 269 31.08 -14.00 21.19
C TYR A 269 31.14 -12.98 22.34
N ASP A 270 32.26 -12.94 23.06
CA ASP A 270 32.42 -12.10 24.25
C ASP A 270 32.70 -10.63 23.88
N VAL A 271 33.42 -10.38 22.78
CA VAL A 271 33.84 -9.03 22.38
C VAL A 271 32.88 -8.41 21.37
N CYS A 272 32.45 -9.16 20.36
CA CYS A 272 31.61 -8.67 19.27
C CYS A 272 30.14 -9.01 19.44
N GLY A 273 29.77 -9.89 20.38
CA GLY A 273 28.40 -10.34 20.61
C GLY A 273 27.82 -11.07 19.41
N LEU A 274 28.57 -11.93 18.74
CA LEU A 274 28.05 -12.74 17.64
C LEU A 274 26.85 -13.57 18.10
N GLY A 275 25.72 -13.44 17.39
CA GLY A 275 24.45 -14.07 17.76
C GLY A 275 23.55 -13.22 18.66
N ALA A 276 24.05 -12.11 19.21
CA ALA A 276 23.24 -11.16 19.97
C ALA A 276 22.52 -10.16 19.02
N VAL A 277 21.34 -9.71 19.42
CA VAL A 277 20.52 -8.78 18.61
C VAL A 277 21.23 -7.46 18.32
N ASP A 278 22.01 -6.94 19.27
CA ASP A 278 22.75 -5.69 19.19
C ASP A 278 24.26 -5.87 18.90
N GLY A 279 24.69 -7.10 18.64
CA GLY A 279 26.08 -7.46 18.35
C GLY A 279 26.40 -7.60 16.87
N LEU A 280 27.51 -8.29 16.58
CA LEU A 280 27.97 -8.57 15.23
C LEU A 280 26.94 -9.40 14.44
N GLU A 281 26.65 -8.97 13.20
CA GLU A 281 25.65 -9.56 12.31
C GLU A 281 24.21 -9.50 12.86
N GLY A 282 23.98 -8.81 13.98
CA GLY A 282 22.69 -8.59 14.57
C GLY A 282 21.87 -7.49 13.87
N ALA A 283 20.81 -7.01 14.54
CA ALA A 283 19.88 -6.03 13.97
C ALA A 283 20.57 -4.70 13.60
N ASN A 284 20.44 -4.29 12.34
CA ASN A 284 21.06 -3.10 11.78
C ASN A 284 22.61 -3.08 11.81
N CYS A 285 23.26 -4.19 12.12
CA CYS A 285 24.69 -4.31 11.97
C CYS A 285 25.06 -4.40 10.49
N ARG A 286 26.07 -3.63 10.06
CA ARG A 286 26.62 -3.64 8.70
C ARG A 286 27.94 -4.40 8.62
N HIS A 287 28.48 -4.80 9.76
CA HIS A 287 29.70 -5.60 9.81
C HIS A 287 29.43 -7.03 9.38
N ARG A 288 30.45 -7.64 8.77
CA ARG A 288 30.51 -9.06 8.41
C ARG A 288 31.85 -9.62 8.85
N ARG A 289 31.91 -10.91 9.10
CA ARG A 289 33.12 -11.64 9.41
C ARG A 289 33.56 -12.46 8.19
N PHE A 290 34.84 -12.66 8.07
CA PHE A 290 35.48 -13.43 6.98
C PHE A 290 36.50 -14.36 7.56
N PRO A 291 36.66 -15.60 7.02
CA PRO A 291 37.67 -16.53 7.49
C PRO A 291 39.06 -15.90 7.47
N TRP A 292 39.78 -16.10 8.52
CA TRP A 292 41.18 -15.67 8.70
C TRP A 292 42.05 -16.89 8.93
N VAL A 293 43.10 -17.08 8.12
CA VAL A 293 44.06 -18.20 8.26
C VAL A 293 45.33 -17.64 8.83
N GLU A 294 45.69 -18.07 10.03
CA GLU A 294 46.89 -17.63 10.73
C GLU A 294 48.15 -17.94 9.92
N GLY A 295 49.03 -16.94 9.78
CA GLY A 295 50.28 -17.06 9.01
C GLY A 295 50.11 -17.03 7.48
N VAL A 296 48.88 -16.94 6.98
CA VAL A 296 48.57 -16.86 5.54
C VAL A 296 47.84 -15.58 5.19
N SER A 297 46.84 -15.21 6.00
CA SER A 297 46.03 -14.03 5.75
C SER A 297 46.69 -12.75 6.24
N ASP A 298 46.60 -11.69 5.44
CA ASP A 298 47.01 -10.34 5.84
C ASP A 298 45.80 -9.55 6.33
N ARG A 299 45.95 -8.79 7.41
CA ARG A 299 44.91 -7.91 7.93
C ARG A 299 44.49 -6.88 6.88
N THR A 300 43.16 -6.71 6.74
CA THR A 300 42.59 -5.70 5.83
C THR A 300 42.83 -4.29 6.34
N TYR A 301 42.77 -4.11 7.66
CA TYR A 301 42.91 -2.81 8.32
C TYR A 301 44.08 -2.86 9.31
N THR A 302 44.98 -1.87 9.24
CA THR A 302 45.96 -1.64 10.29
C THR A 302 45.34 -0.96 11.50
N ASP A 303 45.97 -1.04 12.66
CA ASP A 303 45.47 -0.38 13.86
C ASP A 303 45.46 1.15 13.68
N GLU A 304 46.43 1.72 12.98
CA GLU A 304 46.46 3.15 12.59
C GLU A 304 45.26 3.53 11.70
N GLN A 305 44.92 2.69 10.71
CA GLN A 305 43.76 2.95 9.86
C GLN A 305 42.44 2.89 10.66
N LEU A 306 42.33 2.00 11.63
CA LEU A 306 41.14 1.90 12.49
C LEU A 306 41.03 3.06 13.47
N GLU A 307 42.14 3.56 14.01
CA GLU A 307 42.16 4.72 14.86
C GLU A 307 41.64 5.98 14.13
N HIS A 308 42.00 6.12 12.86
CA HIS A 308 41.67 7.27 12.01
C HIS A 308 40.49 7.00 11.06
N ILE A 309 39.74 5.92 11.22
CA ILE A 309 38.69 5.52 10.25
C ILE A 309 37.57 6.54 10.10
N ASP A 310 37.29 7.33 11.14
CA ASP A 310 36.27 8.36 11.15
C ASP A 310 36.80 9.76 10.85
N ASP A 311 38.11 9.92 10.60
CA ASP A 311 38.71 11.23 10.33
C ASP A 311 38.14 11.88 9.07
N GLY A 312 37.82 13.17 9.15
CA GLY A 312 37.13 13.87 8.07
C GLY A 312 35.64 13.57 7.95
N HIS A 313 35.10 12.74 8.86
CA HIS A 313 33.67 12.41 8.94
C HIS A 313 33.10 12.89 10.27
N GLY A 314 31.91 13.48 10.23
CA GLY A 314 31.35 14.23 11.35
C GLY A 314 31.45 15.71 11.07
N CYS A 315 30.75 16.54 11.82
CA CYS A 315 30.69 17.99 11.55
C CYS A 315 30.15 18.78 12.74
N THR A 316 30.38 20.06 12.70
CA THR A 316 29.63 21.04 13.51
C THR A 316 28.55 21.66 12.63
N PHE A 317 27.29 21.41 12.90
CA PHE A 317 26.16 21.91 12.09
C PHE A 317 25.06 22.53 12.97
N ASP A 318 24.62 23.74 12.63
CA ASP A 318 23.64 24.50 13.42
C ASP A 318 24.09 24.67 14.91
N GLY A 319 25.41 24.80 15.16
CA GLY A 319 25.98 24.97 16.50
C GLY A 319 26.03 23.69 17.36
N LYS A 320 25.82 22.52 16.75
CA LYS A 320 25.93 21.22 17.39
C LYS A 320 27.00 20.37 16.72
N ASP A 321 27.84 19.72 17.51
CA ASP A 321 28.82 18.76 17.06
C ASP A 321 28.21 17.37 16.89
N TYR A 322 28.61 16.70 15.82
CA TYR A 322 28.19 15.35 15.46
C TYR A 322 29.42 14.47 15.21
N THR A 323 29.53 13.34 15.88
CA THR A 323 30.49 12.28 15.49
C THR A 323 30.10 11.72 14.12
N ALA A 324 30.99 10.93 13.49
CA ALA A 324 30.69 10.25 12.22
C ALA A 324 29.42 9.40 12.32
N TYR A 325 29.25 8.65 13.42
CA TYR A 325 28.02 7.90 13.68
C TYR A 325 26.79 8.81 13.82
N GLU A 326 26.87 9.85 14.67
CA GLU A 326 25.75 10.77 14.88
C GLU A 326 25.36 11.52 13.60
N ALA A 327 26.34 11.86 12.76
CA ALA A 327 26.10 12.47 11.46
C ALA A 327 25.30 11.53 10.55
N THR A 328 25.66 10.25 10.47
CA THR A 328 24.87 9.27 9.71
C THR A 328 23.44 9.12 10.27
N GLN A 329 23.26 9.10 11.59
CA GLN A 329 21.94 9.03 12.21
C GLN A 329 21.10 10.29 11.96
N MET A 330 21.71 11.47 11.95
CA MET A 330 21.04 12.73 11.61
C MET A 330 20.62 12.75 10.14
N GLN A 331 21.49 12.33 9.22
CA GLN A 331 21.13 12.18 7.81
C GLN A 331 19.91 11.27 7.64
N ARG A 332 19.89 10.09 8.29
CA ARG A 332 18.73 9.17 8.29
C ARG A 332 17.48 9.79 8.89
N ARG A 333 17.60 10.61 9.93
CA ARG A 333 16.45 11.35 10.51
C ARG A 333 15.85 12.31 9.50
N ILE A 334 16.70 13.06 8.76
CA ILE A 334 16.23 13.98 7.72
C ILE A 334 15.52 13.20 6.60
N GLU A 335 16.11 12.11 6.11
CA GLU A 335 15.51 11.25 5.08
C GLU A 335 14.11 10.73 5.49
N ARG A 336 13.97 10.23 6.72
CA ARG A 336 12.66 9.81 7.25
C ARG A 336 11.66 10.96 7.29
N THR A 337 12.10 12.15 7.68
CA THR A 337 11.23 13.33 7.74
C THR A 337 10.83 13.79 6.34
N VAL A 338 11.73 13.73 5.35
CA VAL A 338 11.40 14.00 3.93
C VAL A 338 10.33 13.02 3.43
N ARG A 339 10.47 11.73 3.69
CA ARG A 339 9.43 10.73 3.32
C ARG A 339 8.09 11.04 3.98
N LYS A 340 8.08 11.36 5.29
CA LYS A 340 6.87 11.77 6.00
C LYS A 340 6.19 12.97 5.32
N LEU A 341 6.95 14.03 5.02
CA LEU A 341 6.41 15.22 4.34
C LEU A 341 5.92 14.92 2.92
N LYS A 342 6.54 14.00 2.21
CA LYS A 342 6.05 13.56 0.90
C LYS A 342 4.73 12.81 1.00
N ARG A 343 4.51 11.98 2.05
CA ARG A 343 3.22 11.35 2.34
C ARG A 343 2.15 12.40 2.67
N GLU A 344 2.46 13.33 3.58
CA GLU A 344 1.55 14.44 3.93
C GLU A 344 1.14 15.21 2.67
N LYS A 345 2.10 15.56 1.80
CA LYS A 345 1.83 16.23 0.53
C LYS A 345 0.87 15.43 -0.37
N ALA A 346 1.13 14.15 -0.55
CA ALA A 346 0.31 13.28 -1.39
C ALA A 346 -1.12 13.16 -0.84
N ALA A 347 -1.25 13.00 0.48
CA ALA A 347 -2.52 12.92 1.18
C ALA A 347 -3.34 14.23 1.04
N TYR A 348 -2.71 15.39 1.30
CA TYR A 348 -3.38 16.69 1.15
C TYR A 348 -3.77 16.98 -0.30
N LYS A 349 -2.90 16.64 -1.27
CA LYS A 349 -3.22 16.77 -2.68
C LYS A 349 -4.43 15.91 -3.07
N ALA A 350 -4.45 14.65 -2.64
CA ALA A 350 -5.55 13.73 -2.91
C ALA A 350 -6.87 14.19 -2.26
N ALA A 351 -6.78 14.76 -1.05
CA ALA A 351 -7.92 15.34 -0.33
C ALA A 351 -8.33 16.73 -0.83
N GLY A 352 -7.62 17.35 -1.79
CA GLY A 352 -7.92 18.70 -2.28
C GLY A 352 -7.57 19.83 -1.31
N LEU A 353 -6.76 19.58 -0.28
CA LEU A 353 -6.36 20.56 0.74
C LEU A 353 -5.14 21.37 0.26
N HIS A 354 -5.36 22.30 -0.69
CA HIS A 354 -4.28 23.00 -1.42
C HIS A 354 -3.41 23.92 -0.55
N GLU A 355 -3.97 24.54 0.47
CA GLU A 355 -3.19 25.37 1.41
C GLU A 355 -2.20 24.52 2.23
N ASP A 356 -2.68 23.39 2.73
CA ASP A 356 -1.84 22.45 3.48
C ASP A 356 -0.78 21.80 2.59
N GLU A 357 -1.13 21.43 1.36
CA GLU A 357 -0.16 20.95 0.36
C GLU A 357 0.94 21.99 0.12
N THR A 358 0.58 23.27 -0.04
CA THR A 358 1.52 24.37 -0.24
C THR A 358 2.45 24.54 0.97
N ALA A 359 1.91 24.51 2.18
CA ALA A 359 2.70 24.59 3.41
C ALA A 359 3.71 23.45 3.54
N VAL A 360 3.30 22.23 3.21
CA VAL A 360 4.20 21.06 3.20
C VAL A 360 5.26 21.19 2.11
N ASN A 361 4.94 21.71 0.93
CA ASN A 361 5.93 21.95 -0.13
C ASN A 361 7.03 22.91 0.32
N ILE A 362 6.70 23.97 1.06
CA ILE A 362 7.69 24.91 1.62
C ILE A 362 8.59 24.19 2.61
N ARG A 363 8.02 23.37 3.51
CA ARG A 363 8.79 22.58 4.48
C ARG A 363 9.73 21.58 3.78
N LEU A 364 9.25 20.89 2.73
CA LEU A 364 10.05 19.97 1.92
C LEU A 364 11.25 20.66 1.28
N ARG A 365 11.06 21.84 0.67
CA ARG A 365 12.15 22.60 0.05
C ARG A 365 13.23 22.97 1.08
N ARG A 366 12.83 23.47 2.25
CA ARG A 366 13.75 23.82 3.35
C ARG A 366 14.50 22.59 3.85
N LEU A 367 13.81 21.47 4.03
CA LEU A 367 14.43 20.25 4.54
C LEU A 367 15.37 19.60 3.53
N ASN A 368 15.06 19.64 2.23
CA ASN A 368 15.98 19.18 1.19
C ASN A 368 17.24 20.06 1.10
N ALA A 369 17.11 21.37 1.26
CA ALA A 369 18.27 22.27 1.35
C ALA A 369 19.13 21.95 2.59
N LYS A 370 18.49 21.73 3.74
CA LYS A 370 19.18 21.30 4.97
C LYS A 370 19.89 19.94 4.80
N TYR A 371 19.25 18.98 4.13
CA TYR A 371 19.84 17.67 3.83
C TYR A 371 21.14 17.78 3.04
N LYS A 372 21.12 18.58 1.97
CA LYS A 372 22.29 18.81 1.12
C LYS A 372 23.43 19.51 1.89
N ALA A 373 23.10 20.59 2.60
CA ALA A 373 24.08 21.32 3.39
C ALA A 373 24.69 20.45 4.50
N PHE A 374 23.86 19.70 5.21
CA PHE A 374 24.33 18.80 6.26
C PHE A 374 25.20 17.66 5.71
N SER A 375 24.79 17.03 4.60
CA SER A 375 25.55 15.93 3.99
C SER A 375 26.92 16.40 3.51
N ALA A 376 27.00 17.60 2.90
CA ALA A 376 28.26 18.19 2.46
C ALA A 376 29.20 18.51 3.64
N GLU A 377 28.68 19.13 4.71
CA GLU A 377 29.46 19.47 5.90
C GLU A 377 29.95 18.23 6.65
N ALA A 378 29.15 17.17 6.70
CA ALA A 378 29.50 15.91 7.36
C ALA A 378 30.35 14.96 6.50
N GLY A 379 30.73 15.36 5.26
CA GLY A 379 31.45 14.48 4.34
C GLY A 379 30.70 13.22 3.94
N LEU A 380 29.33 13.22 4.03
CA LEU A 380 28.49 12.07 3.73
C LEU A 380 27.94 12.15 2.30
N PRO A 381 27.92 11.03 1.55
CA PRO A 381 27.28 11.01 0.24
C PRO A 381 25.77 11.24 0.37
N GLU A 382 25.20 12.02 -0.54
CA GLU A 382 23.74 12.10 -0.67
C GLU A 382 23.17 10.77 -1.13
N GLN A 383 22.06 10.35 -0.54
CA GLN A 383 21.35 9.10 -0.87
C GLN A 383 19.89 9.41 -1.25
N PRO A 384 19.66 10.01 -2.45
CA PRO A 384 18.33 10.45 -2.87
C PRO A 384 17.32 9.31 -3.00
N GLU A 385 17.77 8.07 -3.29
CA GLU A 385 16.95 6.87 -3.35
C GLU A 385 16.24 6.61 -2.02
N ARG A 386 16.87 6.88 -0.88
CA ARG A 386 16.27 6.72 0.45
C ARG A 386 15.16 7.73 0.77
N MET A 387 15.07 8.78 -0.02
CA MET A 387 14.00 9.77 0.08
C MET A 387 12.89 9.57 -0.96
N ARG A 388 13.03 8.59 -1.86
CA ARG A 388 12.00 8.28 -2.84
C ARG A 388 10.80 7.62 -2.16
N VAL A 389 9.62 7.98 -2.64
CA VAL A 389 8.33 7.40 -2.21
C VAL A 389 7.53 6.91 -3.42
N TYR A 390 8.05 7.11 -4.64
CA TYR A 390 7.50 6.60 -5.89
C TYR A 390 8.50 5.62 -6.49
N PHE A 391 8.01 4.49 -6.95
CA PHE A 391 8.83 3.52 -7.63
C PHE A 391 9.14 3.98 -9.07
N THR A 392 10.39 3.89 -9.50
CA THR A 392 10.82 4.33 -10.83
C THR A 392 10.87 3.23 -11.89
N ASP A 393 10.54 1.99 -11.53
CA ASP A 393 10.50 0.87 -12.46
C ASP A 393 9.25 0.93 -13.36
N ASP A 394 9.45 0.81 -14.68
CA ASP A 394 8.42 0.91 -15.72
C ASP A 394 7.19 0.03 -15.48
N ALA A 395 7.33 -1.14 -14.86
CA ALA A 395 6.23 -2.05 -14.57
C ALA A 395 5.30 -1.51 -13.47
N THR A 396 5.86 -0.90 -12.43
CA THR A 396 5.09 -0.35 -11.29
C THR A 396 4.52 1.02 -11.62
N ILE A 397 5.25 1.84 -12.41
CA ILE A 397 4.71 3.07 -13.00
C ILE A 397 3.52 2.74 -13.92
N LYS A 398 3.63 1.68 -14.74
CA LYS A 398 2.51 1.21 -15.57
C LYS A 398 1.33 0.71 -14.73
N ALA A 399 1.55 -0.02 -13.62
CA ALA A 399 0.50 -0.45 -12.72
C ALA A 399 -0.17 0.73 -11.99
N ALA A 400 0.60 1.65 -11.42
CA ALA A 400 0.09 2.87 -10.78
C ALA A 400 -0.60 3.81 -11.78
N ASN A 401 -0.05 3.96 -12.99
CA ASN A 401 -0.65 4.75 -14.06
C ASN A 401 -1.88 4.07 -14.65
N SER A 402 -1.94 2.73 -14.74
CA SER A 402 -3.14 2.02 -15.21
C SER A 402 -4.32 2.20 -14.27
N VAL A 403 -4.09 2.17 -12.95
CA VAL A 403 -5.12 2.48 -11.94
C VAL A 403 -5.57 3.94 -12.07
N LYS A 404 -4.63 4.87 -12.26
CA LYS A 404 -4.93 6.29 -12.42
C LYS A 404 -5.67 6.59 -13.74
N THR A 405 -5.27 5.90 -14.82
CA THR A 405 -5.92 6.01 -16.14
C THR A 405 -7.31 5.38 -16.10
N GLN A 406 -7.50 4.20 -15.52
CA GLN A 406 -8.82 3.58 -15.34
C GLN A 406 -9.76 4.45 -14.51
N ARG A 407 -9.26 5.11 -13.45
CA ARG A 407 -10.08 6.06 -12.65
C ARG A 407 -10.48 7.29 -13.45
N ALA A 408 -9.54 7.85 -14.20
CA ALA A 408 -9.83 8.98 -15.07
C ALA A 408 -10.84 8.60 -16.16
N GLU A 409 -10.71 7.40 -16.72
CA GLU A 409 -11.66 6.86 -17.70
C GLU A 409 -13.05 6.61 -17.11
N VAL A 410 -13.13 6.01 -15.91
CA VAL A 410 -14.41 5.80 -15.19
C VAL A 410 -15.03 7.13 -14.79
N ALA A 411 -14.24 8.07 -14.26
CA ALA A 411 -14.73 9.41 -13.91
C ALA A 411 -15.19 10.18 -15.14
N ALA A 412 -14.45 10.11 -16.26
CA ALA A 412 -14.83 10.74 -17.51
C ALA A 412 -16.09 10.11 -18.12
N ALA A 413 -16.22 8.78 -18.04
CA ALA A 413 -17.41 8.07 -18.49
C ALA A 413 -18.63 8.43 -17.65
N ASN A 414 -18.49 8.50 -16.32
CA ASN A 414 -19.57 8.93 -15.43
C ASN A 414 -19.96 10.39 -15.69
N ALA A 415 -19.00 11.31 -15.84
CA ALA A 415 -19.28 12.71 -16.16
C ALA A 415 -19.98 12.88 -17.51
N LYS A 416 -19.63 12.04 -18.49
CA LYS A 416 -20.32 12.00 -19.77
C LYS A 416 -21.75 11.50 -19.63
N ASP A 417 -21.96 10.38 -18.92
CA ASP A 417 -23.30 9.85 -18.64
C ASP A 417 -24.17 10.88 -17.91
N ASP A 418 -23.59 11.63 -16.98
CA ASP A 418 -24.30 12.69 -16.25
C ASP A 418 -24.68 13.86 -17.17
N SER A 419 -23.77 14.30 -18.06
CA SER A 419 -24.02 15.31 -19.07
C SER A 419 -25.11 14.88 -20.07
N ASP A 420 -25.00 13.66 -20.59
CA ASP A 420 -25.99 13.09 -21.52
C ASP A 420 -27.38 12.97 -20.84
N THR A 421 -27.40 12.70 -19.53
CA THR A 421 -28.65 12.60 -18.75
C THR A 421 -29.27 13.98 -18.51
N LEU A 422 -28.47 15.01 -18.26
CA LEU A 422 -28.98 16.40 -18.18
C LEU A 422 -29.57 16.87 -19.52
N GLU A 423 -28.89 16.58 -20.63
CA GLU A 423 -29.40 16.87 -21.98
C GLU A 423 -30.69 16.11 -22.27
N PHE A 424 -30.75 14.81 -21.93
CA PHE A 424 -31.94 13.97 -22.05
C PHE A 424 -33.16 14.57 -21.30
N PHE A 425 -32.94 15.20 -20.15
CA PHE A 425 -33.98 15.87 -19.39
C PHE A 425 -34.31 17.27 -19.90
N GLY A 426 -33.60 17.81 -20.91
CA GLY A 426 -33.73 19.19 -21.37
C GLY A 426 -33.40 20.18 -20.27
N ALA A 427 -32.37 19.85 -19.46
CA ALA A 427 -31.95 20.63 -18.31
C ALA A 427 -31.24 21.92 -18.75
N ASP A 428 -31.48 23.00 -18.03
CA ASP A 428 -30.80 24.29 -18.17
C ASP A 428 -29.45 24.21 -17.42
N ALA A 429 -28.50 25.09 -17.74
CA ALA A 429 -27.16 25.15 -17.12
C ALA A 429 -27.16 25.35 -15.58
N ARG A 430 -28.30 25.67 -14.99
CA ARG A 430 -28.54 25.85 -13.55
C ARG A 430 -29.13 24.61 -12.88
N ASP A 431 -29.52 23.62 -13.64
CA ASP A 431 -30.12 22.39 -13.12
C ASP A 431 -29.06 21.44 -12.58
N ASN A 432 -29.32 20.89 -11.40
CA ASN A 432 -28.51 19.85 -10.76
C ASN A 432 -29.23 18.51 -10.91
N LEU A 433 -28.51 17.46 -11.37
CA LEU A 433 -29.06 16.14 -11.63
C LEU A 433 -29.77 15.55 -10.40
N ASN A 434 -29.21 15.73 -9.19
CA ASN A 434 -29.83 15.30 -7.93
C ASN A 434 -31.23 15.94 -7.75
N SER A 435 -31.38 17.23 -8.06
CA SER A 435 -32.65 17.94 -7.93
C SER A 435 -33.65 17.47 -8.96
N ILE A 436 -33.21 17.20 -10.19
CA ILE A 436 -34.06 16.68 -11.28
C ILE A 436 -34.56 15.28 -10.91
N VAL A 437 -33.68 14.39 -10.49
CA VAL A 437 -34.02 13.02 -10.08
C VAL A 437 -35.02 13.06 -8.92
N LYS A 438 -34.77 13.85 -7.88
CA LYS A 438 -35.67 14.01 -6.73
C LYS A 438 -37.08 14.50 -7.11
N ARG A 439 -37.15 15.39 -8.08
CA ARG A 439 -38.47 15.95 -8.53
C ARG A 439 -39.26 14.97 -9.41
N ARG A 440 -38.55 14.03 -10.10
CA ARG A 440 -39.16 13.16 -11.12
C ARG A 440 -39.35 11.73 -10.65
N THR A 441 -38.88 11.37 -9.46
CA THR A 441 -39.00 10.03 -8.90
C THR A 441 -39.85 10.01 -7.63
N MET A 442 -40.59 8.95 -7.43
CA MET A 442 -41.33 8.67 -6.20
C MET A 442 -40.44 7.79 -5.29
N LYS A 443 -40.26 8.19 -4.04
CA LYS A 443 -39.46 7.42 -3.06
C LYS A 443 -40.15 6.11 -2.68
N LEU A 444 -39.42 5.01 -2.72
CA LEU A 444 -39.75 3.73 -2.10
C LEU A 444 -38.98 3.56 -0.77
N GLU A 445 -39.30 2.52 -0.01
CA GLU A 445 -38.60 2.20 1.23
C GLU A 445 -37.10 1.98 1.00
N ASN A 446 -36.73 1.31 -0.09
CA ASN A 446 -35.35 1.02 -0.46
C ASN A 446 -35.11 1.28 -1.96
N GLY A 447 -35.43 2.47 -2.44
CA GLY A 447 -35.28 2.79 -3.84
C GLY A 447 -36.21 3.92 -4.33
N PHE A 448 -36.49 3.88 -5.63
CA PHE A 448 -37.45 4.80 -6.25
C PHE A 448 -38.32 4.15 -7.32
N ALA A 449 -39.46 4.78 -7.59
CA ALA A 449 -40.31 4.45 -8.73
C ALA A 449 -40.52 5.67 -9.62
N CYS A 450 -40.79 5.42 -10.89
CA CYS A 450 -41.03 6.46 -11.88
C CYS A 450 -42.07 5.99 -12.92
N PHE A 451 -43.35 6.02 -12.56
CA PHE A 451 -44.45 5.71 -13.44
C PHE A 451 -45.23 6.98 -13.80
N PRO A 452 -46.04 7.01 -14.89
CA PRO A 452 -46.92 8.10 -15.21
C PRO A 452 -47.92 8.42 -14.08
N ASP A 453 -48.41 9.66 -14.04
CA ASP A 453 -49.44 10.04 -13.09
C ASP A 453 -50.73 9.25 -13.33
N GLY A 454 -51.29 8.69 -12.26
CA GLY A 454 -52.51 7.90 -12.34
C GLY A 454 -52.28 6.42 -12.67
N ASP A 455 -51.06 5.98 -12.91
CA ASP A 455 -50.74 4.59 -13.13
C ASP A 455 -50.98 3.80 -11.83
N PRO A 456 -51.79 2.69 -11.86
CA PRO A 456 -52.02 1.82 -10.68
C PRO A 456 -50.76 1.27 -10.04
N LEU A 457 -49.68 1.13 -10.82
CA LEU A 457 -48.38 0.65 -10.32
C LEU A 457 -47.74 1.60 -9.30
N ASN A 458 -48.07 2.89 -9.31
CA ASN A 458 -47.62 3.84 -8.30
C ASN A 458 -48.00 3.43 -6.86
N GLU A 459 -49.18 2.83 -6.69
CA GLU A 459 -49.59 2.34 -5.38
C GLU A 459 -49.20 0.90 -5.10
N ASN A 460 -49.19 0.05 -6.12
CA ASN A 460 -48.83 -1.35 -5.97
C ASN A 460 -47.37 -1.55 -5.59
N VAL A 461 -46.45 -0.79 -6.21
CA VAL A 461 -45.02 -0.91 -5.98
C VAL A 461 -44.60 -0.54 -4.56
N LYS A 462 -45.29 0.38 -3.89
CA LYS A 462 -45.06 0.76 -2.48
C LYS A 462 -45.22 -0.42 -1.51
N ARG A 463 -45.99 -1.45 -1.91
CA ARG A 463 -46.26 -2.65 -1.11
C ARG A 463 -45.34 -3.82 -1.43
N VAL A 464 -44.47 -3.67 -2.42
CA VAL A 464 -43.44 -4.66 -2.74
C VAL A 464 -42.47 -4.80 -1.58
N LYS A 465 -42.28 -6.01 -1.07
CA LYS A 465 -41.33 -6.25 0.02
C LYS A 465 -39.89 -5.93 -0.42
N PRO A 466 -39.18 -5.00 0.25
CA PRO A 466 -37.83 -4.65 -0.11
C PRO A 466 -36.87 -5.81 0.18
N LEU A 467 -35.81 -5.92 -0.62
CA LEU A 467 -34.69 -6.83 -0.36
C LEU A 467 -33.58 -6.05 0.34
N LYS A 468 -33.12 -6.52 1.50
CA LYS A 468 -32.14 -5.82 2.37
C LYS A 468 -30.85 -5.36 1.68
N THR A 469 -30.43 -6.05 0.62
CA THR A 469 -29.16 -5.80 -0.08
C THR A 469 -29.34 -5.19 -1.47
N TYR A 470 -30.57 -4.85 -1.86
CA TYR A 470 -30.89 -4.32 -3.17
C TYR A 470 -31.56 -2.96 -3.07
N PHE A 471 -31.23 -2.10 -4.01
CA PHE A 471 -31.90 -0.85 -4.28
C PHE A 471 -32.96 -1.08 -5.37
N ASP A 472 -34.21 -0.81 -5.06
CA ASP A 472 -35.34 -1.07 -5.96
C ASP A 472 -35.55 0.10 -6.93
N VAL A 473 -35.59 -0.22 -8.21
CA VAL A 473 -35.86 0.75 -9.28
C VAL A 473 -37.04 0.26 -10.08
N ALA A 474 -38.17 0.96 -9.97
CA ALA A 474 -39.44 0.55 -10.56
C ALA A 474 -39.93 1.53 -11.62
N MET A 475 -40.17 1.05 -12.82
CA MET A 475 -40.68 1.81 -13.96
C MET A 475 -41.12 0.88 -15.08
N HIS A 476 -41.84 1.40 -16.07
CA HIS A 476 -42.12 0.61 -17.28
C HIS A 476 -40.82 0.29 -18.02
N GLY A 477 -40.75 -0.84 -18.69
CA GLY A 477 -39.56 -1.25 -19.41
C GLY A 477 -39.83 -2.20 -20.57
N SER A 478 -38.78 -2.35 -21.35
CA SER A 478 -38.68 -3.25 -22.49
C SER A 478 -37.28 -3.87 -22.51
N GLN A 479 -37.00 -4.71 -23.49
CA GLN A 479 -35.65 -5.26 -23.72
C GLN A 479 -34.56 -4.23 -24.01
N THR A 480 -34.92 -3.01 -24.47
CA THR A 480 -33.98 -2.00 -24.92
C THR A 480 -33.96 -0.69 -24.13
N ALA A 481 -35.05 -0.37 -23.43
CA ALA A 481 -35.22 0.89 -22.74
C ALA A 481 -36.16 0.78 -21.54
N VAL A 482 -36.07 1.74 -20.64
CA VAL A 482 -37.05 1.97 -19.57
C VAL A 482 -37.74 3.31 -19.75
N GLY A 483 -39.03 3.41 -19.39
CA GLY A 483 -39.80 4.64 -19.46
C GLY A 483 -39.57 5.52 -18.25
N PHE A 484 -39.15 6.77 -18.43
CA PHE A 484 -38.92 7.70 -17.34
C PHE A 484 -39.86 8.91 -17.37
N GLY A 485 -40.54 9.16 -16.25
CA GLY A 485 -41.40 10.29 -16.04
C GLY A 485 -42.75 10.24 -16.76
N LYS A 486 -43.53 11.34 -16.64
CA LYS A 486 -44.92 11.42 -17.12
C LYS A 486 -45.09 11.17 -18.63
N LYS A 487 -44.04 11.35 -19.42
CA LYS A 487 -44.07 11.17 -20.88
C LYS A 487 -43.40 9.87 -21.32
N GLU A 488 -43.03 8.98 -20.38
CA GLU A 488 -42.33 7.71 -20.64
C GLU A 488 -41.16 7.86 -21.63
N LEU A 489 -40.31 8.84 -21.38
CA LEU A 489 -39.11 9.02 -22.18
C LEU A 489 -38.22 7.78 -22.11
N ASN A 490 -37.88 7.19 -23.26
CA ASN A 490 -37.07 6.00 -23.36
C ASN A 490 -35.62 6.25 -22.91
N MET A 491 -35.25 5.68 -21.80
CA MET A 491 -33.94 5.84 -21.17
C MET A 491 -33.07 4.60 -21.40
N SER A 492 -31.83 4.81 -21.82
CA SER A 492 -30.82 3.77 -21.99
C SER A 492 -30.26 3.28 -20.63
N PRO A 493 -29.55 2.13 -20.58
CA PRO A 493 -28.92 1.66 -19.34
C PRO A 493 -27.95 2.66 -18.71
N ARG A 494 -27.18 3.41 -19.51
CA ARG A 494 -26.22 4.42 -19.03
C ARG A 494 -26.89 5.64 -18.43
N LEU A 495 -27.95 6.13 -19.06
CA LEU A 495 -28.76 7.23 -18.52
C LEU A 495 -29.43 6.80 -17.21
N LEU A 496 -29.97 5.58 -17.15
CA LEU A 496 -30.52 5.04 -15.91
C LEU A 496 -29.45 4.89 -14.81
N ALA A 497 -28.25 4.49 -15.17
CA ALA A 497 -27.13 4.39 -14.23
C ALA A 497 -26.80 5.76 -13.62
N ALA A 498 -26.81 6.85 -14.41
CA ALA A 498 -26.64 8.20 -13.89
C ALA A 498 -27.78 8.59 -12.94
N VAL A 499 -29.04 8.32 -13.30
CA VAL A 499 -30.18 8.55 -12.40
C VAL A 499 -30.04 7.79 -11.09
N ILE A 500 -29.64 6.52 -11.12
CA ILE A 500 -29.44 5.71 -9.92
C ILE A 500 -28.32 6.28 -9.07
N ARG A 501 -27.17 6.65 -9.65
CA ARG A 501 -26.05 7.28 -8.92
C ARG A 501 -26.45 8.57 -8.20
N HIS A 502 -27.37 9.34 -8.78
CA HIS A 502 -27.88 10.59 -8.21
C HIS A 502 -29.17 10.43 -7.42
N SER A 503 -29.63 9.19 -7.18
CA SER A 503 -30.85 8.93 -6.40
C SER A 503 -30.54 8.87 -4.92
N LYS A 504 -31.34 9.55 -4.12
CA LYS A 504 -31.21 9.55 -2.66
C LYS A 504 -31.37 8.12 -2.12
N GLY A 505 -30.36 7.65 -1.39
CA GLY A 505 -30.34 6.34 -0.74
C GLY A 505 -29.70 5.22 -1.56
N TRP A 506 -29.23 5.50 -2.78
CA TRP A 506 -28.35 4.56 -3.48
C TRP A 506 -26.88 4.90 -3.14
N ASP A 507 -26.10 3.87 -2.91
CA ASP A 507 -24.78 3.97 -2.33
C ASP A 507 -23.87 2.83 -2.78
N GLY A 508 -24.13 2.29 -3.98
CA GLY A 508 -23.41 1.16 -4.53
C GLY A 508 -24.02 -0.19 -4.17
N GLN A 509 -25.24 -0.24 -3.62
CA GLN A 509 -25.96 -1.48 -3.42
C GLN A 509 -26.25 -2.15 -4.77
N LYS A 510 -26.48 -3.48 -4.73
CA LYS A 510 -27.06 -4.22 -5.83
C LYS A 510 -28.40 -3.62 -6.23
N VAL A 511 -28.75 -3.64 -7.51
CA VAL A 511 -30.00 -3.06 -8.01
C VAL A 511 -31.00 -4.16 -8.34
N ARG A 512 -32.27 -3.96 -7.94
CA ARG A 512 -33.39 -4.77 -8.41
C ARG A 512 -34.28 -3.91 -9.32
N LEU A 513 -34.29 -4.23 -10.62
CA LEU A 513 -35.20 -3.63 -11.58
C LEU A 513 -36.59 -4.27 -11.45
N LEU A 514 -37.57 -3.48 -11.13
CA LEU A 514 -38.98 -3.83 -11.17
C LEU A 514 -39.58 -3.24 -12.47
N SER A 515 -39.16 -3.83 -13.61
CA SER A 515 -39.38 -3.29 -14.95
C SER A 515 -39.47 -4.42 -15.97
N CYS A 516 -40.51 -4.43 -16.81
CA CYS A 516 -40.78 -5.51 -17.74
C CYS A 516 -39.63 -5.83 -18.69
N SER A 517 -39.33 -7.10 -18.90
CA SER A 517 -38.42 -7.62 -19.93
C SER A 517 -37.00 -7.06 -19.95
N THR A 518 -36.61 -6.32 -18.90
CA THR A 518 -35.27 -5.70 -18.86
C THR A 518 -34.13 -6.72 -18.64
N GLY A 519 -34.44 -7.93 -18.18
CA GLY A 519 -33.53 -9.06 -18.10
C GLY A 519 -33.56 -9.99 -19.31
N ALA A 520 -34.46 -9.76 -20.27
CA ALA A 520 -34.52 -10.58 -21.48
C ALA A 520 -33.34 -10.29 -22.40
N ARG A 521 -32.76 -11.35 -22.98
CA ARG A 521 -31.65 -11.26 -23.92
C ARG A 521 -32.20 -11.25 -25.36
N MET A 522 -31.73 -10.33 -26.16
CA MET A 522 -32.09 -10.21 -27.58
C MET A 522 -31.25 -11.17 -28.45
N GLU A 523 -31.67 -11.38 -29.71
CA GLU A 523 -30.96 -12.23 -30.68
C GLU A 523 -29.51 -11.78 -30.94
N ASN A 524 -29.22 -10.48 -30.82
CA ASN A 524 -27.87 -9.91 -30.95
C ASN A 524 -27.07 -9.95 -29.64
N ASP A 525 -27.48 -10.77 -28.66
CA ASP A 525 -26.86 -10.92 -27.34
C ASP A 525 -26.95 -9.68 -26.43
N TYR A 526 -27.70 -8.65 -26.82
CA TYR A 526 -27.92 -7.47 -25.98
C TYR A 526 -28.89 -7.77 -24.83
N CYS A 527 -28.55 -7.26 -23.61
CA CYS A 527 -29.42 -7.29 -22.45
C CYS A 527 -29.33 -5.99 -21.68
N PHE A 528 -30.47 -5.32 -21.47
CA PHE A 528 -30.52 -4.04 -20.77
C PHE A 528 -29.93 -4.13 -19.35
N ALA A 529 -30.30 -5.15 -18.58
CA ALA A 529 -29.85 -5.33 -17.20
C ALA A 529 -28.35 -5.64 -17.11
N GLU A 530 -27.76 -6.33 -18.09
CA GLU A 530 -26.33 -6.59 -18.16
C GLU A 530 -25.55 -5.28 -18.44
N GLU A 531 -26.03 -4.47 -19.37
CA GLU A 531 -25.41 -3.16 -19.65
C GLU A 531 -25.55 -2.19 -18.45
N LEU A 532 -26.67 -2.25 -17.73
CA LEU A 532 -26.84 -1.50 -16.49
C LEU A 532 -25.88 -1.96 -15.40
N ALA A 533 -25.70 -3.28 -15.23
CA ALA A 533 -24.76 -3.84 -14.28
C ALA A 533 -23.31 -3.39 -14.60
N ASN A 534 -22.95 -3.37 -15.90
CA ASN A 534 -21.66 -2.87 -16.36
C ASN A 534 -21.47 -1.38 -16.07
N ALA A 535 -22.49 -0.55 -16.30
CA ALA A 535 -22.44 0.91 -16.07
C ALA A 535 -22.37 1.28 -14.59
N LEU A 536 -23.03 0.52 -13.72
CA LEU A 536 -23.04 0.74 -12.27
C LEU A 536 -21.90 0.04 -11.53
N GLY A 537 -21.31 -1.01 -12.12
CA GLY A 537 -20.30 -1.84 -11.46
C GLY A 537 -20.85 -2.75 -10.35
N VAL A 538 -22.17 -2.95 -10.30
CA VAL A 538 -22.87 -3.76 -9.28
C VAL A 538 -23.77 -4.84 -9.92
N GLU A 539 -24.16 -5.86 -9.14
CA GLU A 539 -25.12 -6.85 -9.60
C GLU A 539 -26.51 -6.23 -9.79
N VAL A 540 -27.18 -6.60 -10.89
CA VAL A 540 -28.55 -6.20 -11.21
C VAL A 540 -29.45 -7.43 -11.30
N LYS A 541 -30.58 -7.41 -10.62
CA LYS A 541 -31.69 -8.34 -10.80
C LYS A 541 -32.76 -7.74 -11.70
N ALA A 542 -33.20 -8.47 -12.71
CA ALA A 542 -34.21 -7.99 -13.66
C ALA A 542 -35.10 -9.14 -14.18
N PRO A 543 -36.37 -8.88 -14.46
CA PRO A 543 -37.27 -9.89 -15.04
C PRO A 543 -36.98 -10.10 -16.52
N ASP A 544 -37.04 -11.38 -16.94
CA ASP A 544 -36.86 -11.79 -18.34
C ASP A 544 -38.12 -11.65 -19.19
N ASP A 545 -39.27 -11.37 -18.57
CA ASP A 545 -40.54 -11.20 -19.22
C ASP A 545 -41.36 -10.07 -18.56
N VAL A 546 -42.63 -9.95 -18.94
CA VAL A 546 -43.56 -8.94 -18.37
C VAL A 546 -43.67 -9.14 -16.86
N LEU A 547 -43.47 -8.03 -16.11
CA LEU A 547 -43.59 -8.03 -14.65
C LEU A 547 -44.97 -7.52 -14.23
N PHE A 548 -45.72 -8.31 -13.50
CA PHE A 548 -46.95 -7.93 -12.84
C PHE A 548 -46.69 -7.65 -11.36
N ILE A 549 -47.23 -6.52 -10.88
CA ILE A 549 -47.21 -6.17 -9.45
C ILE A 549 -48.66 -6.08 -8.97
N SER A 550 -49.08 -7.03 -8.15
CA SER A 550 -50.44 -7.07 -7.62
C SER A 550 -50.71 -5.91 -6.64
N SER A 551 -51.99 -5.68 -6.35
CA SER A 551 -52.41 -4.72 -5.31
C SER A 551 -51.91 -5.07 -3.90
N ALA A 552 -51.43 -6.28 -3.68
CA ALA A 552 -50.79 -6.73 -2.44
C ALA A 552 -49.24 -6.65 -2.48
N GLY A 553 -48.64 -6.15 -3.58
CA GLY A 553 -47.20 -6.06 -3.74
C GLY A 553 -46.52 -7.37 -4.12
N VAL A 554 -47.27 -8.38 -4.54
CA VAL A 554 -46.72 -9.67 -5.00
C VAL A 554 -46.25 -9.53 -6.43
N LEU A 555 -45.01 -9.99 -6.71
CA LEU A 555 -44.40 -9.99 -8.03
C LEU A 555 -44.69 -11.30 -8.75
N LYS A 556 -45.08 -11.21 -10.03
CA LYS A 556 -45.24 -12.33 -10.94
C LYS A 556 -44.60 -11.95 -12.29
N VAL A 557 -43.74 -12.84 -12.82
CA VAL A 557 -43.08 -12.65 -14.13
C VAL A 557 -43.71 -13.59 -15.13
N GLY A 558 -44.01 -13.09 -16.34
CA GLY A 558 -44.74 -13.81 -17.39
C GLY A 558 -46.24 -13.85 -17.16
N THR A 559 -47.03 -13.90 -18.24
CA THR A 559 -48.50 -13.90 -18.22
C THR A 559 -49.07 -15.07 -17.43
N HIS A 560 -48.43 -16.23 -17.50
CA HIS A 560 -48.82 -17.42 -16.76
C HIS A 560 -47.90 -17.71 -15.55
N GLY A 561 -46.88 -16.87 -15.29
CA GLY A 561 -45.94 -17.00 -14.18
C GLY A 561 -44.73 -17.88 -14.47
N GLU A 562 -44.43 -18.10 -15.75
CA GLU A 562 -43.32 -18.89 -16.26
C GLU A 562 -42.01 -18.14 -16.37
N GLY A 563 -42.03 -16.80 -16.30
CA GLY A 563 -40.83 -15.97 -16.36
C GLY A 563 -40.07 -15.91 -15.02
N HIS A 564 -38.85 -15.44 -15.06
CA HIS A 564 -37.90 -15.41 -13.94
C HIS A 564 -37.31 -14.01 -13.71
N ILE A 565 -36.87 -13.77 -12.48
CA ILE A 565 -35.99 -12.63 -12.18
C ILE A 565 -34.55 -13.14 -12.23
N LEU A 566 -33.83 -12.74 -13.27
CA LEU A 566 -32.46 -13.15 -13.53
C LEU A 566 -31.45 -12.24 -12.81
N LEU A 567 -30.23 -12.74 -12.59
CA LEU A 567 -29.12 -12.01 -11.96
C LEU A 567 -28.03 -11.73 -12.99
N PHE A 568 -27.64 -10.47 -13.11
CA PHE A 568 -26.59 -10.00 -14.00
C PHE A 568 -25.45 -9.41 -13.17
N ALA A 569 -24.25 -10.01 -13.29
CA ALA A 569 -23.03 -9.46 -12.69
C ALA A 569 -22.31 -8.55 -13.72
N PRO A 570 -21.66 -7.49 -13.26
CA PRO A 570 -20.89 -6.66 -14.17
C PRO A 570 -19.79 -7.48 -14.83
N ASN A 571 -19.68 -7.39 -16.17
CA ASN A 571 -18.69 -8.11 -16.94
C ASN A 571 -17.27 -7.68 -16.56
N GLN A 572 -16.41 -8.65 -16.22
CA GLN A 572 -14.96 -8.42 -16.00
C GLN A 572 -14.22 -8.21 -17.34
N ARG A 573 -14.82 -7.49 -18.31
CA ARG A 573 -14.16 -7.15 -19.58
C ARG A 573 -13.11 -6.07 -19.38
N GLY A 574 -11.97 -6.45 -18.89
CA GLY A 574 -10.71 -5.72 -18.77
C GLY A 574 -9.53 -6.68 -18.67
N ARG A 575 -9.80 -8.00 -18.72
CA ARG A 575 -8.79 -9.05 -18.82
C ARG A 575 -8.86 -9.70 -20.22
N ARG A 576 -8.30 -9.04 -21.23
CA ARG A 576 -7.78 -9.74 -22.39
C ARG A 576 -6.26 -9.57 -22.42
N LYS A 577 -5.63 -10.74 -22.14
CA LYS A 577 -4.29 -11.29 -22.42
C LYS A 577 -3.10 -10.33 -22.46
#